data_50b4c387b58348dd9524eed58b17658c
#
_entry.id   50b4c387b58348dd9524eed58b17658c
#
_cell.length_a   1.000
_cell.length_b   1.000
_cell.length_c   1.000
_cell.angle_alpha   90.00
_cell.angle_beta   90.00
_cell.angle_gamma   90.00
#
_symmetry.space_group_name_H-M   'P 1'
#
loop_
_entity.id
_entity.type
_entity.pdbx_description
1 polymer ?
#
loop_
_entity_poly.entity_id
_entity_poly.type
_entity_poly.pdbx_seq_one_letter_code
_entity_poly.pdbx_strand_id
1 'polypeptide(L)'
;MTNLTEFKRWENGISRMHFPKWEELPSLGLYVDQVAAVINEYLTSLGMEPLTKSMINNYVKKKTIQAPIKKKYAVNQIVDLLLIGFFKNTFTINDIRQGILQITAKDYPKQAYDRFVEALNARLRNEPIPANPNFNPSNEQLMVLGIDAVLAGLK
;
A
#
# COMPACT_ATOMS: atom_id res chain seq x y z
N MET A 1 19.63 -24.30 -13.58
CA MET A 1 19.33 -22.86 -13.52
C MET A 1 18.18 -22.57 -12.57
N THR A 2 18.44 -22.88 -11.30
CA THR A 2 17.47 -22.72 -10.22
C THR A 2 17.01 -21.27 -10.08
N ASN A 3 17.95 -20.32 -10.18
CA ASN A 3 17.65 -18.90 -9.97
C ASN A 3 16.70 -18.33 -11.01
N LEU A 4 16.84 -18.72 -12.27
CA LEU A 4 15.95 -18.26 -13.34
C LEU A 4 14.55 -18.83 -13.18
N THR A 5 14.43 -20.10 -12.76
CA THR A 5 13.15 -20.75 -12.52
C THR A 5 12.44 -20.10 -11.33
N GLU A 6 13.17 -19.83 -10.24
CA GLU A 6 12.63 -19.16 -9.06
C GLU A 6 12.19 -17.74 -9.38
N PHE A 7 12.97 -17.01 -10.17
CA PHE A 7 12.62 -15.66 -10.60
C PHE A 7 11.33 -15.66 -11.43
N LYS A 8 11.18 -16.61 -12.36
CA LYS A 8 9.97 -16.72 -13.17
C LYS A 8 8.75 -17.08 -12.34
N ARG A 9 8.89 -17.94 -11.33
CA ARG A 9 7.80 -18.27 -10.41
C ARG A 9 7.37 -17.04 -9.61
N TRP A 10 8.34 -16.29 -9.10
CA TRP A 10 8.08 -15.07 -8.36
C TRP A 10 7.35 -14.05 -9.23
N GLU A 11 7.85 -13.82 -10.45
CA GLU A 11 7.26 -12.90 -11.41
C GLU A 11 5.83 -13.31 -11.77
N ASN A 12 5.57 -14.59 -12.02
CA ASN A 12 4.24 -15.10 -12.32
C ASN A 12 3.30 -14.95 -11.11
N GLY A 13 3.80 -15.21 -9.91
CA GLY A 13 3.02 -15.02 -8.69
C GLY A 13 2.61 -13.58 -8.50
N ILE A 14 3.55 -12.64 -8.69
CA ILE A 14 3.30 -11.21 -8.55
C ILE A 14 2.31 -10.72 -9.61
N SER A 15 2.43 -11.19 -10.86
CA SER A 15 1.53 -10.76 -11.93
C SER A 15 0.07 -11.19 -11.70
N ARG A 16 -0.16 -12.16 -10.82
CA ARG A 16 -1.51 -12.62 -10.46
C ARG A 16 -2.05 -11.90 -9.22
N MET A 17 -1.21 -11.12 -8.53
CA MET A 17 -1.65 -10.41 -7.35
C MET A 17 -2.60 -9.29 -7.70
N HIS A 18 -3.53 -9.05 -6.80
CA HIS A 18 -4.51 -8.00 -6.91
C HIS A 18 -4.60 -7.30 -5.57
N PHE A 19 -4.16 -6.04 -5.51
CA PHE A 19 -4.36 -5.23 -4.32
C PHE A 19 -5.81 -4.76 -4.26
N PRO A 20 -6.40 -4.72 -3.06
CA PRO A 20 -7.80 -4.38 -2.91
C PRO A 20 -8.02 -2.88 -3.02
N LYS A 21 -9.12 -2.49 -3.65
CA LYS A 21 -9.60 -1.12 -3.61
C LYS A 21 -10.23 -0.83 -2.25
N TRP A 22 -10.50 0.43 -1.98
CA TRP A 22 -11.05 0.88 -0.71
C TRP A 22 -12.29 0.09 -0.29
N GLU A 23 -13.22 -0.10 -1.21
CA GLU A 23 -14.48 -0.81 -0.94
C GLU A 23 -14.31 -2.30 -0.70
N GLU A 24 -13.21 -2.87 -1.12
CA GLU A 24 -12.91 -4.29 -0.90
C GLU A 24 -12.26 -4.54 0.47
N LEU A 25 -11.86 -3.49 1.17
CA LEU A 25 -11.27 -3.60 2.50
C LEU A 25 -12.34 -3.78 3.56
N PRO A 26 -12.03 -4.46 4.69
CA PRO A 26 -12.99 -4.64 5.77
C PRO A 26 -13.50 -3.31 6.33
N SER A 27 -14.80 -3.16 6.45
CA SER A 27 -15.45 -1.91 6.89
C SER A 27 -16.02 -1.97 8.30
N LEU A 28 -16.00 -3.14 8.94
CA LEU A 28 -16.64 -3.34 10.24
C LEU A 28 -15.80 -2.93 11.45
N GLY A 29 -14.60 -2.43 11.22
CA GLY A 29 -13.66 -2.15 12.29
C GLY A 29 -12.96 -3.43 12.77
N LEU A 30 -11.63 -3.40 12.77
CA LEU A 30 -10.82 -4.56 13.10
C LEU A 30 -9.93 -4.25 14.30
N TYR A 31 -9.66 -5.26 15.12
CA TYR A 31 -8.63 -5.17 16.15
C TYR A 31 -7.24 -5.30 15.52
N VAL A 32 -6.21 -4.88 16.25
CA VAL A 32 -4.85 -4.81 15.72
C VAL A 32 -4.35 -6.14 15.13
N ASP A 33 -4.71 -7.27 15.74
CA ASP A 33 -4.32 -8.59 15.22
C ASP A 33 -4.93 -8.86 13.85
N GLN A 34 -6.18 -8.50 13.69
CA GLN A 34 -6.91 -8.69 12.44
C GLN A 34 -6.38 -7.75 11.35
N VAL A 35 -6.07 -6.51 11.73
CA VAL A 35 -5.47 -5.55 10.80
C VAL A 35 -4.13 -6.05 10.31
N ALA A 36 -3.27 -6.51 11.22
CA ALA A 36 -1.97 -7.07 10.85
C ALA A 36 -2.12 -8.25 9.89
N ALA A 37 -3.06 -9.15 10.17
CA ALA A 37 -3.30 -10.30 9.29
C ALA A 37 -3.72 -9.88 7.89
N VAL A 38 -4.65 -8.92 7.77
CA VAL A 38 -5.13 -8.44 6.47
C VAL A 38 -3.99 -7.79 5.67
N ILE A 39 -3.27 -6.87 6.30
CA ILE A 39 -2.20 -6.12 5.61
C ILE A 39 -1.07 -7.05 5.21
N ASN A 40 -0.66 -7.94 6.11
CA ASN A 40 0.50 -8.79 5.86
C ASN A 40 0.25 -9.85 4.80
N GLU A 41 -0.99 -10.23 4.56
CA GLU A 41 -1.33 -11.10 3.44
C GLU A 41 -0.86 -10.48 2.13
N TYR A 42 -1.12 -9.18 1.94
CA TYR A 42 -0.70 -8.47 0.72
C TYR A 42 0.81 -8.22 0.70
N LEU A 43 1.38 -7.78 1.82
CA LEU A 43 2.81 -7.46 1.87
C LEU A 43 3.69 -8.69 1.65
N THR A 44 3.41 -9.77 2.34
CA THR A 44 4.22 -10.99 2.22
C THR A 44 4.07 -11.66 0.85
N SER A 45 2.92 -11.50 0.21
CA SER A 45 2.73 -11.99 -1.16
C SER A 45 3.64 -11.27 -2.16
N LEU A 46 4.04 -10.03 -1.87
CA LEU A 46 5.02 -9.30 -2.67
C LEU A 46 6.47 -9.59 -2.25
N GLY A 47 6.68 -10.40 -1.23
CA GLY A 47 8.00 -10.64 -0.68
C GLY A 47 8.48 -9.55 0.26
N MET A 48 7.57 -8.73 0.76
CA MET A 48 7.88 -7.64 1.68
C MET A 48 7.84 -8.09 3.12
N GLU A 49 8.58 -7.38 3.99
CA GLU A 49 8.55 -7.59 5.42
C GLU A 49 7.17 -7.23 5.98
N PRO A 50 6.61 -8.07 6.86
CA PRO A 50 5.31 -7.77 7.46
C PRO A 50 5.38 -6.61 8.46
N LEU A 51 4.24 -6.02 8.73
CA LEU A 51 4.06 -5.12 9.86
C LEU A 51 3.71 -5.93 11.09
N THR A 52 4.48 -5.77 12.17
CA THR A 52 4.17 -6.42 13.44
C THR A 52 3.16 -5.58 14.23
N LYS A 53 2.48 -6.22 15.18
CA LYS A 53 1.61 -5.50 16.12
C LYS A 53 2.38 -4.40 16.85
N SER A 54 3.61 -4.69 17.23
CA SER A 54 4.48 -3.74 17.92
C SER A 54 4.74 -2.51 17.05
N MET A 55 5.00 -2.71 15.76
CA MET A 55 5.19 -1.61 14.82
C MET A 55 3.92 -0.77 14.69
N ILE A 56 2.78 -1.41 14.54
CA ILE A 56 1.49 -0.71 14.42
C ILE A 56 1.22 0.13 15.67
N ASN A 57 1.40 -0.46 16.85
CA ASN A 57 1.22 0.24 18.12
C ASN A 57 2.17 1.43 18.23
N ASN A 58 3.40 1.30 17.76
CA ASN A 58 4.37 2.38 17.76
C ASN A 58 3.94 3.53 16.84
N TYR A 59 3.39 3.23 15.67
CA TYR A 59 2.87 4.24 14.75
C TYR A 59 1.72 5.03 15.38
N VAL A 60 0.83 4.34 16.09
CA VAL A 60 -0.26 4.99 16.84
C VAL A 60 0.31 5.88 17.95
N LYS A 61 1.24 5.36 18.73
CA LYS A 61 1.85 6.09 19.85
C LYS A 61 2.55 7.36 19.37
N LYS A 62 3.23 7.30 18.24
CA LYS A 62 3.95 8.45 17.66
C LYS A 62 3.02 9.34 16.82
N LYS A 63 1.74 9.05 16.77
CA LYS A 63 0.76 9.80 15.98
C LYS A 63 1.06 9.79 14.48
N THR A 64 1.75 8.77 14.01
CA THR A 64 1.97 8.55 12.57
C THR A 64 0.66 8.22 11.88
N ILE A 65 -0.19 7.46 12.54
CA ILE A 65 -1.57 7.19 12.12
C ILE A 65 -2.52 7.55 13.25
N GLN A 66 -3.79 7.75 12.91
CA GLN A 66 -4.81 8.01 13.92
C GLN A 66 -4.99 6.80 14.83
N ALA A 67 -5.24 7.06 16.10
CA ALA A 67 -5.53 5.99 17.06
C ALA A 67 -6.87 5.31 16.73
N PRO A 68 -6.97 3.99 16.98
CA PRO A 68 -8.23 3.29 16.82
C PRO A 68 -9.26 3.78 17.84
N ILE A 69 -10.54 3.71 17.48
CA ILE A 69 -11.65 4.06 18.39
C ILE A 69 -12.10 2.77 19.07
N LYS A 70 -12.02 2.74 20.40
CA LYS A 70 -12.33 1.53 21.19
C LYS A 70 -11.56 0.32 20.69
N LYS A 71 -10.27 0.51 20.34
CA LYS A 71 -9.35 -0.50 19.82
C LYS A 71 -9.70 -1.03 18.43
N LYS A 72 -10.67 -0.42 17.74
CA LYS A 72 -11.08 -0.84 16.39
C LYS A 72 -10.54 0.13 15.33
N TYR A 73 -9.92 -0.43 14.32
CA TYR A 73 -9.34 0.30 13.18
C TYR A 73 -10.37 0.37 12.06
N ALA A 74 -10.63 1.57 11.56
CA ALA A 74 -11.51 1.81 10.42
C ALA A 74 -10.74 1.67 9.11
N VAL A 75 -11.45 1.71 7.99
CA VAL A 75 -10.85 1.55 6.64
C VAL A 75 -9.73 2.56 6.40
N ASN A 76 -9.92 3.83 6.76
CA ASN A 76 -8.90 4.86 6.52
C ASN A 76 -7.59 4.55 7.26
N GLN A 77 -7.66 3.96 8.45
CA GLN A 77 -6.47 3.57 9.20
C GLN A 77 -5.81 2.33 8.59
N ILE A 78 -6.62 1.38 8.11
CA ILE A 78 -6.12 0.20 7.41
C ILE A 78 -5.37 0.61 6.13
N VAL A 79 -5.94 1.54 5.37
CA VAL A 79 -5.31 2.09 4.17
C VAL A 79 -3.97 2.73 4.49
N ASP A 80 -3.91 3.57 5.53
CA ASP A 80 -2.66 4.22 5.94
C ASP A 80 -1.60 3.19 6.30
N LEU A 81 -1.98 2.15 7.03
CA LEU A 81 -1.05 1.08 7.42
C LEU A 81 -0.58 0.26 6.21
N LEU A 82 -1.47 0.00 5.26
CA LEU A 82 -1.09 -0.72 4.05
C LEU A 82 -0.09 0.09 3.23
N LEU A 83 -0.31 1.40 3.08
CA LEU A 83 0.61 2.28 2.37
C LEU A 83 1.96 2.37 3.08
N ILE A 84 1.97 2.50 4.41
CA ILE A 84 3.20 2.52 5.18
C ILE A 84 3.95 1.20 4.98
N GLY A 85 3.26 0.07 5.08
CA GLY A 85 3.86 -1.24 4.88
C GLY A 85 4.47 -1.40 3.50
N PHE A 86 3.79 -0.89 2.48
CA PHE A 86 4.27 -0.97 1.09
C PHE A 86 5.53 -0.11 0.86
N PHE A 87 5.57 1.09 1.43
CA PHE A 87 6.63 2.05 1.15
C PHE A 87 7.79 2.06 2.17
N LYS A 88 7.63 1.46 3.35
CA LYS A 88 8.55 1.62 4.49
C LYS A 88 10.00 1.20 4.23
N ASN A 89 10.23 0.26 3.33
CA ASN A 89 11.59 -0.20 3.04
C ASN A 89 12.31 0.66 1.99
N THR A 90 11.58 1.54 1.33
CA THR A 90 12.13 2.42 0.27
C THR A 90 12.19 3.87 0.70
N PHE A 91 11.24 4.31 1.52
CA PHE A 91 11.13 5.70 1.98
C PHE A 91 11.03 5.77 3.49
N THR A 92 11.41 6.90 4.08
CA THR A 92 11.22 7.13 5.52
C THR A 92 9.74 7.30 5.83
N ILE A 93 9.36 7.04 7.07
CA ILE A 93 7.97 7.24 7.53
C ILE A 93 7.53 8.70 7.32
N ASN A 94 8.44 9.64 7.58
CA ASN A 94 8.14 11.05 7.36
C ASN A 94 7.86 11.37 5.89
N ASP A 95 8.65 10.83 4.98
CA ASP A 95 8.46 11.02 3.54
C ASP A 95 7.14 10.42 3.07
N ILE A 96 6.80 9.23 3.58
CA ILE A 96 5.52 8.57 3.26
C ILE A 96 4.35 9.45 3.69
N ARG A 97 4.41 9.98 4.92
CA ARG A 97 3.37 10.86 5.43
C ARG A 97 3.23 12.15 4.61
N GLN A 98 4.36 12.76 4.26
CA GLN A 98 4.36 13.98 3.46
C GLN A 98 3.75 13.71 2.07
N GLY A 99 4.06 12.56 1.47
CA GLY A 99 3.48 12.17 0.19
C GLY A 99 1.97 11.98 0.27
N ILE A 100 1.49 11.31 1.31
CA ILE A 100 0.05 11.12 1.53
C ILE A 100 -0.65 12.46 1.71
N LEU A 101 -0.09 13.35 2.53
CA LEU A 101 -0.67 14.67 2.77
C LEU A 101 -0.72 15.49 1.50
N GLN A 102 0.33 15.47 0.69
CA GLN A 102 0.39 16.20 -0.57
C GLN A 102 -0.69 15.71 -1.55
N ILE A 103 -0.84 14.41 -1.67
CA ILE A 103 -1.83 13.82 -2.59
C ILE A 103 -3.25 14.10 -2.10
N THR A 104 -3.51 13.89 -0.81
CA THR A 104 -4.86 14.06 -0.26
C THR A 104 -5.26 15.53 -0.06
N ALA A 105 -4.34 16.46 -0.27
CA ALA A 105 -4.69 17.89 -0.31
C ALA A 105 -5.56 18.24 -1.53
N LYS A 106 -5.47 17.47 -2.62
CA LYS A 106 -6.21 17.72 -3.86
C LYS A 106 -7.18 16.60 -4.23
N ASP A 107 -6.89 15.38 -3.83
CA ASP A 107 -7.74 14.22 -4.12
C ASP A 107 -8.25 13.62 -2.81
N TYR A 108 -9.51 13.20 -2.79
CA TYR A 108 -10.06 12.57 -1.60
C TYR A 108 -9.34 11.25 -1.31
N PRO A 109 -9.16 10.90 -0.01
CA PRO A 109 -8.39 9.69 0.36
C PRO A 109 -8.84 8.42 -0.35
N LYS A 110 -10.14 8.18 -0.47
CA LYS A 110 -10.65 7.00 -1.17
C LYS A 110 -10.24 6.99 -2.64
N GLN A 111 -10.40 8.13 -3.33
CA GLN A 111 -10.05 8.25 -4.74
C GLN A 111 -8.54 8.13 -4.94
N ALA A 112 -7.77 8.73 -4.04
CA ALA A 112 -6.31 8.65 -4.08
C ALA A 112 -5.84 7.21 -3.90
N TYR A 113 -6.37 6.52 -2.92
CA TYR A 113 -6.01 5.12 -2.67
C TYR A 113 -6.41 4.22 -3.84
N ASP A 114 -7.63 4.39 -4.36
CA ASP A 114 -8.09 3.57 -5.49
C ASP A 114 -7.22 3.79 -6.73
N ARG A 115 -6.77 5.03 -6.96
CA ARG A 115 -5.86 5.31 -8.07
C ARG A 115 -4.49 4.66 -7.85
N PHE A 116 -3.98 4.70 -6.62
CA PHE A 116 -2.76 3.99 -6.26
C PHE A 116 -2.89 2.49 -6.57
N VAL A 117 -4.01 1.89 -6.19
CA VAL A 117 -4.25 0.46 -6.42
C VAL A 117 -4.33 0.15 -7.91
N GLU A 118 -5.01 0.98 -8.71
CA GLU A 118 -5.06 0.80 -10.16
C GLU A 118 -3.66 0.83 -10.78
N ALA A 119 -2.85 1.82 -10.38
CA ALA A 119 -1.49 1.95 -10.89
C ALA A 119 -0.62 0.77 -10.47
N LEU A 120 -0.70 0.37 -9.19
CA LEU A 120 0.07 -0.75 -8.67
C LEU A 120 -0.31 -2.06 -9.38
N ASN A 121 -1.60 -2.36 -9.49
CA ASN A 121 -2.05 -3.57 -10.16
C ASN A 121 -1.63 -3.63 -11.62
N ALA A 122 -1.68 -2.49 -12.32
CA ALA A 122 -1.21 -2.42 -13.70
C ALA A 122 0.29 -2.73 -13.79
N ARG A 123 1.10 -2.14 -12.89
CA ARG A 123 2.54 -2.41 -12.85
C ARG A 123 2.85 -3.87 -12.53
N LEU A 124 2.09 -4.49 -11.61
CA LEU A 124 2.30 -5.89 -11.26
C LEU A 124 1.98 -6.83 -12.43
N ARG A 125 1.05 -6.44 -13.30
CA ARG A 125 0.67 -7.21 -14.49
C ARG A 125 1.47 -6.83 -15.73
N ASN A 126 2.35 -5.85 -15.60
CA ASN A 126 3.10 -5.30 -16.72
C ASN A 126 2.18 -4.78 -17.83
N GLU A 127 1.13 -4.07 -17.42
CA GLU A 127 0.12 -3.48 -18.30
C GLU A 127 0.16 -1.96 -18.18
N PRO A 128 -0.31 -1.21 -19.21
CA PRO A 128 -0.45 0.23 -19.09
C PRO A 128 -1.44 0.61 -17.99
N ILE A 129 -1.13 1.70 -17.28
CA ILE A 129 -2.05 2.24 -16.27
C ILE A 129 -3.26 2.84 -17.00
N PRO A 130 -4.50 2.45 -16.65
CA PRO A 130 -5.68 3.01 -17.30
C PRO A 130 -5.73 4.53 -17.15
N ALA A 131 -6.11 5.23 -18.22
CA ALA A 131 -6.21 6.69 -18.18
C ALA A 131 -7.34 7.12 -17.23
N ASN A 132 -7.07 8.16 -16.44
CA ASN A 132 -8.08 8.80 -15.59
C ASN A 132 -7.87 10.32 -15.64
N PRO A 133 -8.54 11.01 -16.59
CA PRO A 133 -8.36 12.46 -16.77
C PRO A 133 -8.89 13.28 -15.60
N ASN A 134 -9.69 12.69 -14.72
CA ASN A 134 -10.25 13.39 -13.56
C ASN A 134 -9.31 13.39 -12.36
N PHE A 135 -8.25 12.58 -12.39
CA PHE A 135 -7.28 12.53 -11.32
C PHE A 135 -6.19 13.58 -11.53
N ASN A 136 -5.69 14.18 -10.44
CA ASN A 136 -4.63 15.19 -10.51
C ASN A 136 -3.37 14.60 -11.12
N PRO A 137 -2.87 15.15 -12.26
CA PRO A 137 -1.71 14.57 -12.96
C PRO A 137 -0.42 14.58 -12.14
N SER A 138 -0.19 15.62 -11.35
CA SER A 138 1.01 15.70 -10.50
C SER A 138 0.98 14.66 -9.41
N ASN A 139 -0.18 14.41 -8.81
CA ASN A 139 -0.36 13.38 -7.80
C ASN A 139 -0.16 11.99 -8.39
N GLU A 140 -0.68 11.76 -9.59
CA GLU A 140 -0.47 10.48 -10.28
C GLU A 140 1.01 10.24 -10.56
N GLN A 141 1.72 11.24 -11.03
CA GLN A 141 3.16 11.12 -11.30
C GLN A 141 3.92 10.78 -10.03
N LEU A 142 3.59 11.41 -8.91
CA LEU A 142 4.21 11.12 -7.62
C LEU A 142 3.96 9.68 -7.20
N MET A 143 2.72 9.21 -7.32
CA MET A 143 2.36 7.82 -7.00
C MET A 143 3.14 6.82 -7.84
N VAL A 144 3.18 7.02 -9.14
CA VAL A 144 3.84 6.09 -10.07
C VAL A 144 5.33 6.03 -9.81
N LEU A 145 5.96 7.17 -9.57
CA LEU A 145 7.39 7.22 -9.22
C LEU A 145 7.65 6.43 -7.93
N GLY A 146 6.81 6.59 -6.93
CA GLY A 146 6.93 5.86 -5.67
C GLY A 146 6.75 4.36 -5.85
N ILE A 147 5.73 3.95 -6.59
CA ILE A 147 5.47 2.53 -6.88
C ILE A 147 6.66 1.91 -7.63
N ASP A 148 7.14 2.59 -8.66
CA ASP A 148 8.25 2.08 -9.47
C ASP A 148 9.53 1.94 -8.64
N ALA A 149 9.79 2.87 -7.73
CA ALA A 149 10.94 2.79 -6.82
C ALA A 149 10.85 1.56 -5.90
N VAL A 150 9.66 1.30 -5.35
CA VAL A 150 9.44 0.13 -4.48
C VAL A 150 9.62 -1.16 -5.27
N LEU A 151 8.99 -1.26 -6.44
CA LEU A 151 9.03 -2.49 -7.24
C LEU A 151 10.44 -2.77 -7.76
N ALA A 152 11.22 -1.75 -8.09
CA ALA A 152 12.62 -1.92 -8.48
C ALA A 152 13.45 -2.56 -7.37
N GLY A 153 13.16 -2.23 -6.11
CA GLY A 153 13.87 -2.78 -4.96
C GLY A 153 13.52 -4.23 -4.63
N LEU A 154 12.43 -4.77 -5.19
CA LEU A 154 12.01 -6.15 -4.93
C LEU A 154 12.71 -7.18 -5.83
N LYS A 155 13.34 -6.74 -6.86
CA LYS A 155 14.06 -7.63 -7.80
C LYS A 155 15.55 -7.80 -7.38
#